data_5cc17ca1437e906cb39c33f6791d2427
#
_entry.id   5cc17ca1437e906cb39c33f6791d2427
#
_cell.length_a   1.000
_cell.length_b   1.000
_cell.length_c   1.000
_cell.angle_alpha   90.00
_cell.angle_beta   90.00
_cell.angle_gamma   90.00
#
_symmetry.space_group_name_H-M   'P 1'
#
loop_
_entity.id
_entity.type
_entity.pdbx_description
1 polymer ?
#
loop_
_entity_poly.entity_id
_entity_poly.type
_entity_poly.pdbx_seq_one_letter_code
_entity_poly.pdbx_strand_id
1 'polypeptide(L)'
;MSGVAAARERSRSIPVSSLHEIHRLVRLRGPETIALHVGEPYIRMPQAVTEAFARAVRDGLTSYTDAPGLPELREALAARFPGGGAPSPERVFVTPGSCQAIAAVLQSVAFEGGVALLPEVHWPIHLQQVLMAGLRPRFYADPAALDELWSPEVCALVVNSPANPSGVVLGEEAIAAAHAWAARRRVWLISDEAYEDFVYAGAPARPAALDAALPAGDRVVFSVRTFSKGFSMTGCRLGYVAAPTDERARLLRRVQEATLIAPSTPVQYAGLAALACGDAHLAAHHAYVRATRDEVVRLAGPLLRSVPDGGWYALLDLSAHTADSDALCRELLDSAGVAVAPGRGFVPPGDPRGPGLARLTLCWEREVTLEGVRRLLAFLGRGDAG
;
A
#
# COMPACT_ATOMS: atom_id res chain seq x y z
N MET A 1 2.13 30.61 -18.61
CA MET A 1 3.47 30.09 -18.16
C MET A 1 4.11 29.32 -19.29
N SER A 2 5.45 29.40 -19.47
CA SER A 2 6.13 28.58 -20.47
C SER A 2 6.01 27.09 -20.09
N GLY A 3 6.04 26.16 -21.07
CA GLY A 3 5.96 24.70 -20.80
C GLY A 3 7.04 24.21 -19.83
N VAL A 4 8.23 24.82 -19.81
CA VAL A 4 9.32 24.52 -18.86
C VAL A 4 8.94 24.93 -17.43
N ALA A 5 8.26 26.07 -17.25
CA ALA A 5 7.81 26.52 -15.94
C ALA A 5 6.70 25.59 -15.39
N ALA A 6 5.76 25.16 -16.23
CA ALA A 6 4.70 24.23 -15.85
C ALA A 6 5.25 22.84 -15.47
N ALA A 7 6.24 22.32 -16.21
CA ALA A 7 6.89 21.05 -15.89
C ALA A 7 7.67 21.09 -14.56
N ARG A 8 8.39 22.21 -14.30
CA ARG A 8 9.08 22.41 -13.00
C ARG A 8 8.11 22.51 -11.84
N GLU A 9 6.96 23.15 -12.04
CA GLU A 9 5.91 23.29 -11.02
C GLU A 9 5.33 21.91 -10.64
N ARG A 10 4.99 21.07 -11.63
CA ARG A 10 4.49 19.71 -11.37
C ARG A 10 5.46 18.89 -10.53
N SER A 11 6.75 18.83 -10.88
CA SER A 11 7.73 18.06 -10.12
C SER A 11 7.92 18.59 -8.70
N ARG A 12 7.82 19.92 -8.50
CA ARG A 12 7.93 20.57 -7.20
C ARG A 12 6.70 20.36 -6.33
N SER A 13 5.53 20.18 -6.93
CA SER A 13 4.28 19.94 -6.19
C SER A 13 4.21 18.53 -5.56
N ILE A 14 5.07 17.60 -5.99
CA ILE A 14 5.16 16.25 -5.39
C ILE A 14 5.87 16.38 -4.04
N PRO A 15 5.18 16.13 -2.91
CA PRO A 15 5.78 16.28 -1.59
C PRO A 15 6.87 15.24 -1.36
N VAL A 16 7.96 15.65 -0.72
CA VAL A 16 8.97 14.70 -0.21
C VAL A 16 8.40 14.08 1.06
N SER A 17 8.43 12.77 1.16
CA SER A 17 7.94 12.07 2.34
C SER A 17 8.87 12.33 3.54
N SER A 18 8.30 12.74 4.69
CA SER A 18 9.01 12.85 5.99
C SER A 18 9.64 11.51 6.42
N LEU A 19 9.09 10.40 5.92
CA LEU A 19 9.67 9.06 6.10
C LEU A 19 11.11 8.95 5.58
N HIS A 20 11.47 9.66 4.52
CA HIS A 20 12.85 9.65 3.98
C HIS A 20 13.87 10.26 4.95
N GLU A 21 13.50 11.33 5.64
CA GLU A 21 14.39 11.96 6.63
C GLU A 21 14.66 11.02 7.79
N ILE A 22 13.62 10.46 8.41
CA ILE A 22 13.79 9.48 9.50
C ILE A 22 14.59 8.27 9.04
N HIS A 23 14.32 7.74 7.84
CA HIS A 23 15.06 6.61 7.29
C HIS A 23 16.56 6.93 7.14
N ARG A 24 16.89 8.13 6.65
CA ARG A 24 18.30 8.61 6.56
C ARG A 24 18.97 8.69 7.93
N LEU A 25 18.27 9.23 8.93
CA LEU A 25 18.79 9.34 10.29
C LEU A 25 19.04 7.96 10.93
N VAL A 26 18.11 7.01 10.76
CA VAL A 26 18.28 5.62 11.22
C VAL A 26 19.51 4.98 10.60
N ARG A 27 19.72 5.15 9.29
CA ARG A 27 20.92 4.60 8.62
C ARG A 27 22.22 5.19 9.14
N LEU A 28 22.25 6.46 9.54
CA LEU A 28 23.44 7.11 10.11
C LEU A 28 23.74 6.64 11.53
N ARG A 29 22.72 6.26 12.31
CA ARG A 29 22.89 5.76 13.68
C ARG A 29 23.34 4.30 13.75
N GLY A 30 23.02 3.51 12.73
CA GLY A 30 23.43 2.12 12.64
C GLY A 30 22.45 1.13 13.29
N PRO A 31 22.90 -0.14 13.47
CA PRO A 31 22.04 -1.29 13.75
C PRO A 31 21.42 -1.32 15.15
N GLU A 32 21.92 -0.52 16.09
CA GLU A 32 21.38 -0.44 17.45
C GLU A 32 20.00 0.28 17.52
N THR A 33 19.56 0.88 16.40
CA THR A 33 18.31 1.60 16.34
C THR A 33 17.13 0.65 16.14
N ILE A 34 16.12 0.75 16.97
CA ILE A 34 14.84 0.04 16.77
C ILE A 34 14.03 0.75 15.68
N ALA A 35 14.02 0.18 14.48
CA ALA A 35 13.49 0.80 13.28
C ALA A 35 12.02 0.49 13.01
N LEU A 36 11.09 1.06 13.80
CA LEU A 36 9.64 0.85 13.65
C LEU A 36 8.98 1.78 12.62
N HIS A 37 9.74 2.57 11.89
CA HIS A 37 9.23 3.53 10.88
C HIS A 37 8.95 2.88 9.51
N VAL A 38 9.57 1.74 9.20
CA VAL A 38 9.46 1.03 7.92
C VAL A 38 8.88 -0.37 8.11
N GLY A 39 7.98 -0.78 7.24
CA GLY A 39 7.40 -2.13 7.23
C GLY A 39 8.26 -3.12 6.45
N GLU A 40 9.33 -3.61 7.08
CA GLU A 40 10.11 -4.75 6.59
C GLU A 40 9.74 -5.98 7.42
N PRO A 41 9.41 -7.12 6.77
CA PRO A 41 8.94 -8.30 7.50
C PRO A 41 10.09 -9.02 8.21
N TYR A 42 9.86 -9.42 9.46
CA TYR A 42 10.75 -10.32 10.19
C TYR A 42 10.75 -11.73 9.59
N ILE A 43 9.57 -12.23 9.24
CA ILE A 43 9.43 -13.51 8.53
C ILE A 43 10.08 -13.40 7.16
N ARG A 44 11.04 -14.27 6.90
CA ARG A 44 11.81 -14.25 5.65
C ARG A 44 11.03 -14.87 4.49
N MET A 45 11.43 -14.49 3.29
CA MET A 45 10.97 -15.11 2.06
C MET A 45 11.20 -16.64 2.11
N PRO A 46 10.24 -17.47 1.66
CA PRO A 46 10.39 -18.93 1.66
C PRO A 46 11.65 -19.36 0.90
N GLN A 47 12.32 -20.40 1.38
CA GLN A 47 13.55 -20.92 0.77
C GLN A 47 13.33 -21.33 -0.69
N ALA A 48 12.21 -21.97 -1.00
CA ALA A 48 11.86 -22.38 -2.37
C ALA A 48 11.78 -21.18 -3.33
N VAL A 49 11.35 -20.01 -2.85
CA VAL A 49 11.30 -18.75 -3.64
C VAL A 49 12.71 -18.25 -3.92
N THR A 50 13.58 -18.26 -2.90
CA THR A 50 15.00 -17.88 -3.05
C THR A 50 15.72 -18.79 -4.05
N GLU A 51 15.48 -20.10 -3.95
CA GLU A 51 16.08 -21.10 -4.86
C GLU A 51 15.57 -20.95 -6.30
N ALA A 52 14.27 -20.70 -6.48
CA ALA A 52 13.70 -20.47 -7.80
C ALA A 52 14.27 -19.21 -8.46
N PHE A 53 14.41 -18.12 -7.71
CA PHE A 53 15.05 -16.90 -8.18
C PHE A 53 16.50 -17.15 -8.62
N ALA A 54 17.30 -17.79 -7.76
CA ALA A 54 18.69 -18.09 -8.03
C ALA A 54 18.86 -19.06 -9.21
N ARG A 55 17.94 -20.03 -9.36
CA ARG A 55 17.91 -20.96 -10.49
C ARG A 55 17.61 -20.23 -11.78
N ALA A 56 16.58 -19.38 -11.82
CA ALA A 56 16.23 -18.62 -13.02
C ALA A 56 17.41 -17.79 -13.55
N VAL A 57 18.19 -17.17 -12.64
CA VAL A 57 19.40 -16.43 -13.02
C VAL A 57 20.50 -17.37 -13.56
N ARG A 58 20.78 -18.49 -12.87
CA ARG A 58 21.79 -19.47 -13.32
C ARG A 58 21.46 -20.10 -14.68
N ASP A 59 20.19 -20.35 -14.94
CA ASP A 59 19.71 -20.97 -16.17
C ASP A 59 19.57 -19.96 -17.34
N GLY A 60 19.96 -18.69 -17.11
CA GLY A 60 19.94 -17.65 -18.13
C GLY A 60 18.53 -17.15 -18.48
N LEU A 61 17.52 -17.34 -17.60
CA LEU A 61 16.17 -16.85 -17.81
C LEU A 61 16.11 -15.33 -17.51
N THR A 62 16.84 -14.55 -18.33
CA THR A 62 17.04 -13.10 -18.13
C THR A 62 16.58 -12.25 -19.30
N SER A 63 16.06 -12.88 -20.37
CA SER A 63 15.48 -12.18 -21.52
C SER A 63 14.15 -11.51 -21.18
N TYR A 64 13.77 -10.51 -21.97
CA TYR A 64 12.46 -9.87 -21.83
C TYR A 64 11.32 -10.88 -22.00
N THR A 65 10.33 -10.78 -21.12
CA THR A 65 9.01 -11.39 -21.32
C THR A 65 8.11 -10.43 -22.11
N ASP A 66 6.87 -10.84 -22.39
CA ASP A 66 5.84 -9.90 -22.83
C ASP A 66 5.55 -8.86 -21.75
N ALA A 67 5.08 -7.68 -22.14
CA ALA A 67 4.83 -6.56 -21.22
C ALA A 67 3.90 -6.91 -20.06
N PRO A 68 2.81 -7.69 -20.20
CA PRO A 68 2.00 -8.14 -19.09
C PRO A 68 2.68 -9.16 -18.16
N GLY A 69 3.81 -9.73 -18.55
CA GLY A 69 4.53 -10.76 -17.81
C GLY A 69 4.32 -12.18 -18.35
N LEU A 70 4.96 -13.15 -17.67
CA LEU A 70 4.90 -14.58 -18.02
C LEU A 70 3.45 -15.10 -18.03
N PRO A 71 3.02 -15.79 -19.12
CA PRO A 71 1.65 -16.35 -19.19
C PRO A 71 1.32 -17.24 -18.00
N GLU A 72 2.23 -18.14 -17.61
CA GLU A 72 2.03 -19.09 -16.50
C GLU A 72 1.83 -18.36 -15.17
N LEU A 73 2.54 -17.25 -14.94
CA LEU A 73 2.35 -16.44 -13.73
C LEU A 73 0.99 -15.73 -13.77
N ARG A 74 0.60 -15.17 -14.90
CA ARG A 74 -0.70 -14.49 -15.07
C ARG A 74 -1.87 -15.42 -14.87
N GLU A 75 -1.79 -16.67 -15.38
CA GLU A 75 -2.77 -17.74 -15.15
C GLU A 75 -2.88 -18.08 -13.67
N ALA A 76 -1.75 -18.32 -13.00
CA ALA A 76 -1.69 -18.63 -11.58
C ALA A 76 -2.25 -17.47 -10.72
N LEU A 77 -1.98 -16.22 -11.10
CA LEU A 77 -2.50 -15.02 -10.42
C LEU A 77 -4.01 -14.87 -10.62
N ALA A 78 -4.51 -15.09 -11.84
CA ALA A 78 -5.95 -15.06 -12.12
C ALA A 78 -6.71 -16.09 -11.28
N ALA A 79 -6.16 -17.28 -11.10
CA ALA A 79 -6.75 -18.35 -10.30
C ALA A 79 -6.84 -18.02 -8.79
N ARG A 80 -6.07 -17.03 -8.29
CA ARG A 80 -6.12 -16.59 -6.88
C ARG A 80 -7.27 -15.62 -6.57
N PHE A 81 -8.03 -15.19 -7.54
CA PHE A 81 -9.21 -14.36 -7.30
C PHE A 81 -10.39 -15.22 -6.84
N PRO A 82 -10.86 -15.08 -5.59
CA PRO A 82 -11.91 -15.94 -5.03
C PRO A 82 -13.30 -15.49 -5.46
N GLY A 83 -14.26 -16.39 -5.29
CA GLY A 83 -15.68 -16.06 -5.35
C GLY A 83 -16.22 -15.71 -6.73
N GLY A 84 -15.70 -16.31 -7.80
CA GLY A 84 -16.17 -16.05 -9.17
C GLY A 84 -15.69 -14.73 -9.77
N GLY A 85 -14.87 -13.95 -9.03
CA GLY A 85 -14.26 -12.70 -9.50
C GLY A 85 -12.96 -12.86 -10.28
N ALA A 86 -12.61 -14.10 -10.67
CA ALA A 86 -11.38 -14.37 -11.42
C ALA A 86 -11.37 -13.61 -12.76
N PRO A 87 -10.37 -12.74 -12.99
CA PRO A 87 -10.21 -12.10 -14.28
C PRO A 87 -9.68 -13.13 -15.31
N SER A 88 -9.90 -12.85 -16.60
CA SER A 88 -9.13 -13.55 -17.64
C SER A 88 -7.63 -13.24 -17.45
N PRO A 89 -6.71 -14.21 -17.65
CA PRO A 89 -5.26 -13.97 -17.57
C PRO A 89 -4.77 -12.82 -18.45
N GLU A 90 -5.45 -12.55 -19.58
CA GLU A 90 -5.13 -11.42 -20.48
C GLU A 90 -5.35 -10.05 -19.83
N ARG A 91 -6.14 -9.98 -18.76
CA ARG A 91 -6.39 -8.77 -17.99
C ARG A 91 -5.51 -8.64 -16.73
N VAL A 92 -4.65 -9.62 -16.47
CA VAL A 92 -3.67 -9.59 -15.38
C VAL A 92 -2.33 -9.11 -15.89
N PHE A 93 -1.77 -8.11 -15.19
CA PHE A 93 -0.46 -7.51 -15.50
C PHE A 93 0.46 -7.66 -14.31
N VAL A 94 1.61 -8.31 -14.54
CA VAL A 94 2.70 -8.37 -13.56
C VAL A 94 3.43 -7.04 -13.55
N THR A 95 3.79 -6.56 -12.36
CA THR A 95 4.34 -5.22 -12.15
C THR A 95 5.49 -5.24 -11.14
N PRO A 96 6.40 -4.25 -11.14
CA PRO A 96 7.39 -4.04 -10.08
C PRO A 96 6.76 -3.60 -8.74
N GLY A 97 5.93 -4.48 -8.14
CA GLY A 97 5.14 -4.22 -6.94
C GLY A 97 3.86 -3.44 -7.22
N SER A 98 2.96 -3.38 -6.23
CA SER A 98 1.70 -2.61 -6.31
C SER A 98 1.92 -1.12 -6.55
N CYS A 99 3.06 -0.58 -6.11
CA CYS A 99 3.40 0.82 -6.31
C CYS A 99 3.42 1.20 -7.81
N GLN A 100 4.11 0.43 -8.65
CA GLN A 100 4.13 0.68 -10.09
C GLN A 100 2.77 0.38 -10.74
N ALA A 101 2.05 -0.64 -10.25
CA ALA A 101 0.70 -0.96 -10.72
C ALA A 101 -0.27 0.22 -10.57
N ILE A 102 -0.33 0.83 -9.37
CA ILE A 102 -1.19 2.00 -9.10
C ILE A 102 -0.78 3.18 -9.98
N ALA A 103 0.52 3.46 -10.11
CA ALA A 103 1.01 4.53 -10.97
C ALA A 103 0.61 4.32 -12.45
N ALA A 104 0.74 3.09 -12.97
CA ALA A 104 0.36 2.75 -14.33
C ALA A 104 -1.16 2.86 -14.56
N VAL A 105 -1.97 2.41 -13.58
CA VAL A 105 -3.44 2.56 -13.64
C VAL A 105 -3.82 4.04 -13.66
N LEU A 106 -3.29 4.85 -12.73
CA LEU A 106 -3.57 6.29 -12.69
C LEU A 106 -3.20 6.97 -14.01
N GLN A 107 -2.04 6.65 -14.59
CA GLN A 107 -1.65 7.17 -15.91
C GLN A 107 -2.60 6.73 -17.03
N SER A 108 -3.13 5.50 -16.97
CA SER A 108 -4.04 4.96 -18.00
C SER A 108 -5.44 5.56 -17.96
N VAL A 109 -5.83 6.21 -16.86
CA VAL A 109 -7.15 6.81 -16.65
C VAL A 109 -7.11 8.34 -16.53
N ALA A 110 -5.91 8.92 -16.42
CA ALA A 110 -5.72 10.35 -16.27
C ALA A 110 -6.07 11.13 -17.55
N PHE A 111 -6.64 12.30 -17.37
CA PHE A 111 -6.84 13.33 -18.41
C PHE A 111 -6.59 14.73 -17.83
N GLU A 112 -6.43 15.71 -18.69
CA GLU A 112 -6.16 17.10 -18.26
C GLU A 112 -7.30 17.66 -17.42
N GLY A 113 -6.97 18.16 -16.22
CA GLY A 113 -7.96 18.64 -15.25
C GLY A 113 -8.65 17.55 -14.44
N GLY A 114 -8.33 16.28 -14.68
CA GLY A 114 -8.91 15.14 -13.96
C GLY A 114 -8.64 15.18 -12.45
N VAL A 115 -9.53 14.52 -11.70
CA VAL A 115 -9.51 14.44 -10.24
C VAL A 115 -9.47 12.97 -9.80
N ALA A 116 -8.63 12.69 -8.80
CA ALA A 116 -8.64 11.41 -8.09
C ALA A 116 -9.06 11.60 -6.64
N LEU A 117 -9.98 10.73 -6.17
CA LEU A 117 -10.40 10.70 -4.78
C LEU A 117 -9.49 9.75 -3.99
N LEU A 118 -8.93 10.24 -2.88
CA LEU A 118 -8.07 9.51 -1.95
C LEU A 118 -8.69 9.50 -0.56
N PRO A 119 -8.46 8.45 0.27
CA PRO A 119 -8.83 8.54 1.68
C PRO A 119 -8.06 9.67 2.37
N GLU A 120 -8.68 10.35 3.34
CA GLU A 120 -8.00 11.40 4.14
C GLU A 120 -6.78 10.83 4.87
N VAL A 121 -6.89 9.63 5.42
CA VAL A 121 -5.75 8.93 6.02
C VAL A 121 -5.25 7.94 4.97
N HIS A 122 -4.11 8.24 4.36
CA HIS A 122 -3.64 7.53 3.18
C HIS A 122 -2.14 7.20 3.22
N TRP A 123 -1.75 6.24 2.42
CA TRP A 123 -0.33 6.02 2.14
C TRP A 123 0.23 7.18 1.31
N PRO A 124 1.33 7.83 1.75
CA PRO A 124 1.83 9.06 1.09
C PRO A 124 2.09 8.92 -0.41
N ILE A 125 2.44 7.71 -0.86
CA ILE A 125 2.74 7.47 -2.27
C ILE A 125 1.48 7.57 -3.14
N HIS A 126 0.28 7.28 -2.62
CA HIS A 126 -0.96 7.49 -3.38
C HIS A 126 -1.10 8.95 -3.82
N LEU A 127 -0.87 9.92 -2.91
CA LEU A 127 -0.88 11.34 -3.25
C LEU A 127 0.20 11.70 -4.28
N GLN A 128 1.43 11.20 -4.06
CA GLN A 128 2.53 11.45 -5.00
C GLN A 128 2.22 10.91 -6.41
N GLN A 129 1.59 9.74 -6.51
CA GLN A 129 1.22 9.11 -7.78
C GLN A 129 0.09 9.86 -8.49
N VAL A 130 -0.90 10.34 -7.75
CA VAL A 130 -1.98 11.19 -8.28
C VAL A 130 -1.39 12.47 -8.89
N LEU A 131 -0.51 13.15 -8.15
CA LEU A 131 0.17 14.35 -8.64
C LEU A 131 1.08 14.07 -9.84
N MET A 132 1.81 12.96 -9.81
CA MET A 132 2.68 12.54 -10.92
C MET A 132 1.86 12.24 -12.19
N ALA A 133 0.67 11.66 -12.06
CA ALA A 133 -0.24 11.44 -13.18
C ALA A 133 -0.89 12.74 -13.70
N GLY A 134 -0.64 13.89 -13.07
CA GLY A 134 -1.22 15.17 -13.44
C GLY A 134 -2.67 15.37 -12.98
N LEU A 135 -3.14 14.50 -12.10
CA LEU A 135 -4.47 14.56 -11.50
C LEU A 135 -4.46 15.48 -10.27
N ARG A 136 -5.62 16.06 -9.96
CA ARG A 136 -5.84 16.82 -8.73
C ARG A 136 -6.40 15.90 -7.66
N PRO A 137 -5.82 15.86 -6.44
CA PRO A 137 -6.37 15.07 -5.35
C PRO A 137 -7.57 15.76 -4.71
N ARG A 138 -8.60 14.97 -4.35
CA ARG A 138 -9.61 15.31 -3.35
C ARG A 138 -9.64 14.19 -2.32
N PHE A 139 -10.01 14.52 -1.09
CA PHE A 139 -9.91 13.56 0.02
C PHE A 139 -11.29 13.28 0.60
N TYR A 140 -11.56 12.00 0.88
CA TYR A 140 -12.78 11.53 1.52
C TYR A 140 -12.47 10.89 2.88
N ALA A 141 -13.32 11.15 3.88
CA ALA A 141 -13.25 10.52 5.19
C ALA A 141 -13.98 9.17 5.21
N ASP A 142 -15.13 9.10 4.54
CA ASP A 142 -16.03 7.95 4.51
C ASP A 142 -16.44 7.65 3.07
N PRO A 143 -16.34 6.39 2.60
CA PRO A 143 -16.89 5.98 1.31
C PRO A 143 -18.40 6.24 1.14
N ALA A 144 -19.16 6.39 2.22
CA ALA A 144 -20.57 6.77 2.15
C ALA A 144 -20.81 8.23 1.72
N ALA A 145 -19.81 9.12 1.89
CA ALA A 145 -19.91 10.56 1.59
C ALA A 145 -19.33 10.95 0.21
N LEU A 146 -19.05 10.00 -0.68
CA LEU A 146 -18.42 10.25 -1.98
C LEU A 146 -19.24 11.16 -2.93
N ASP A 147 -20.57 11.19 -2.79
CA ASP A 147 -21.43 12.04 -3.64
C ASP A 147 -21.16 13.54 -3.42
N GLU A 148 -20.71 13.97 -2.25
CA GLU A 148 -20.34 15.35 -1.94
C GLU A 148 -19.07 15.81 -2.69
N LEU A 149 -18.23 14.86 -3.06
CA LEU A 149 -16.94 15.11 -3.75
C LEU A 149 -17.04 14.90 -5.26
N TRP A 150 -18.20 14.46 -5.74
CA TRP A 150 -18.36 14.14 -7.15
C TRP A 150 -18.40 15.41 -8.02
N SER A 151 -17.73 15.32 -9.14
CA SER A 151 -17.86 16.25 -10.27
C SER A 151 -17.44 15.53 -11.56
N PRO A 152 -17.79 16.04 -12.76
CA PRO A 152 -17.47 15.38 -14.04
C PRO A 152 -15.96 15.10 -14.25
N GLU A 153 -15.10 15.83 -13.53
CA GLU A 153 -13.64 15.66 -13.61
C GLU A 153 -13.13 14.46 -12.78
N VAL A 154 -13.96 13.89 -11.90
CA VAL A 154 -13.54 12.74 -11.08
C VAL A 154 -13.43 11.49 -11.95
N CYS A 155 -12.21 10.98 -12.10
CA CYS A 155 -11.91 9.82 -12.93
C CYS A 155 -11.42 8.59 -12.15
N ALA A 156 -10.92 8.79 -10.94
CA ALA A 156 -10.40 7.68 -10.12
C ALA A 156 -10.83 7.82 -8.65
N LEU A 157 -11.11 6.68 -8.03
CA LEU A 157 -11.30 6.50 -6.59
C LEU A 157 -10.29 5.46 -6.11
N VAL A 158 -9.40 5.83 -5.18
CA VAL A 158 -8.47 4.89 -4.56
C VAL A 158 -9.04 4.42 -3.22
N VAL A 159 -9.10 3.11 -3.06
CA VAL A 159 -9.48 2.44 -1.79
C VAL A 159 -8.29 1.59 -1.37
N ASN A 160 -7.89 1.67 -0.10
CA ASN A 160 -6.82 0.87 0.47
C ASN A 160 -7.34 0.12 1.70
N SER A 161 -7.46 -1.21 1.60
CA SER A 161 -7.96 -2.06 2.68
C SER A 161 -7.32 -3.45 2.62
N PRO A 162 -6.69 -3.89 3.74
CA PRO A 162 -6.37 -3.16 4.98
C PRO A 162 -5.51 -1.91 4.73
N ALA A 163 -5.76 -0.84 5.47
CA ALA A 163 -5.21 0.48 5.19
C ALA A 163 -3.80 0.70 5.77
N ASN A 164 -2.93 1.34 5.02
CA ASN A 164 -1.71 1.96 5.49
C ASN A 164 -1.94 3.48 5.56
N PRO A 165 -1.83 4.14 6.74
CA PRO A 165 -1.12 3.73 7.96
C PRO A 165 -2.00 3.14 9.09
N SER A 166 -3.33 3.17 8.97
CA SER A 166 -4.23 3.00 10.11
C SER A 166 -4.47 1.54 10.54
N GLY A 167 -4.24 0.57 9.63
CA GLY A 167 -4.63 -0.82 9.85
C GLY A 167 -6.15 -1.06 9.81
N VAL A 168 -6.95 -0.08 9.43
CA VAL A 168 -8.40 -0.22 9.29
C VAL A 168 -8.72 -1.17 8.14
N VAL A 169 -9.63 -2.10 8.38
CA VAL A 169 -10.24 -2.94 7.35
C VAL A 169 -11.63 -2.39 7.03
N LEU A 170 -11.84 -1.98 5.79
CA LEU A 170 -13.16 -1.53 5.35
C LEU A 170 -14.10 -2.73 5.27
N GLY A 171 -15.25 -2.62 5.94
CA GLY A 171 -16.29 -3.65 5.92
C GLY A 171 -16.96 -3.80 4.55
N GLU A 172 -17.69 -4.89 4.39
CA GLU A 172 -18.39 -5.22 3.14
C GLU A 172 -19.33 -4.09 2.68
N GLU A 173 -20.05 -3.45 3.61
CA GLU A 173 -20.97 -2.34 3.30
C GLU A 173 -20.23 -1.12 2.73
N ALA A 174 -19.12 -0.73 3.33
CA ALA A 174 -18.32 0.41 2.87
C ALA A 174 -17.72 0.16 1.48
N ILE A 175 -17.23 -1.05 1.24
CA ILE A 175 -16.69 -1.44 -0.07
C ILE A 175 -17.82 -1.55 -1.12
N ALA A 176 -18.96 -2.12 -0.75
CA ALA A 176 -20.11 -2.20 -1.66
C ALA A 176 -20.65 -0.80 -2.02
N ALA A 177 -20.70 0.12 -1.06
CA ALA A 177 -21.06 1.53 -1.29
C ALA A 177 -20.08 2.23 -2.25
N ALA A 178 -18.77 2.10 -2.01
CA ALA A 178 -17.73 2.66 -2.88
C ALA A 178 -17.82 2.07 -4.31
N HIS A 179 -17.98 0.75 -4.43
CA HIS A 179 -18.11 0.07 -5.71
C HIS A 179 -19.37 0.53 -6.47
N ALA A 180 -20.54 0.51 -5.81
CA ALA A 180 -21.81 0.93 -6.42
C ALA A 180 -21.77 2.41 -6.85
N TRP A 181 -21.13 3.28 -6.06
CA TRP A 181 -20.91 4.67 -6.40
C TRP A 181 -20.03 4.80 -7.64
N ALA A 182 -18.88 4.11 -7.66
CA ALA A 182 -17.93 4.14 -8.76
C ALA A 182 -18.57 3.64 -10.07
N ALA A 183 -19.30 2.51 -10.02
CA ALA A 183 -20.02 1.95 -11.16
C ALA A 183 -21.10 2.91 -11.70
N ARG A 184 -21.93 3.50 -10.81
CA ARG A 184 -22.98 4.45 -11.17
C ARG A 184 -22.43 5.72 -11.81
N ARG A 185 -21.28 6.21 -11.32
CA ARG A 185 -20.61 7.45 -11.79
C ARG A 185 -19.61 7.20 -12.91
N ARG A 186 -19.34 5.94 -13.27
CA ARG A 186 -18.31 5.53 -14.24
C ARG A 186 -16.90 6.04 -13.87
N VAL A 187 -16.61 6.00 -12.56
CA VAL A 187 -15.29 6.33 -11.98
C VAL A 187 -14.50 5.05 -11.78
N TRP A 188 -13.22 5.04 -12.15
CA TRP A 188 -12.37 3.87 -11.96
C TRP A 188 -12.01 3.69 -10.50
N LEU A 189 -12.37 2.54 -9.92
CA LEU A 189 -12.02 2.17 -8.57
C LEU A 189 -10.68 1.43 -8.58
N ILE A 190 -9.67 2.00 -7.95
CA ILE A 190 -8.35 1.39 -7.74
C ILE A 190 -8.35 0.80 -6.33
N SER A 191 -8.47 -0.53 -6.25
CA SER A 191 -8.44 -1.26 -4.99
C SER A 191 -7.01 -1.67 -4.67
N ASP A 192 -6.37 -0.96 -3.72
CA ASP A 192 -5.06 -1.34 -3.18
C ASP A 192 -5.25 -2.39 -2.08
N GLU A 193 -5.02 -3.64 -2.44
CA GLU A 193 -5.18 -4.84 -1.61
C GLU A 193 -3.82 -5.37 -1.13
N ALA A 194 -2.82 -4.49 -0.95
CA ALA A 194 -1.46 -4.89 -0.61
C ALA A 194 -1.36 -5.70 0.70
N TYR A 195 -2.33 -5.59 1.59
CA TYR A 195 -2.38 -6.28 2.88
C TYR A 195 -3.52 -7.30 2.98
N GLU A 196 -4.05 -7.81 1.85
CA GLU A 196 -5.20 -8.74 1.83
C GLU A 196 -5.01 -10.00 2.69
N ASP A 197 -3.75 -10.46 2.85
CA ASP A 197 -3.39 -11.63 3.65
C ASP A 197 -3.37 -11.34 5.17
N PHE A 198 -3.52 -10.08 5.60
CA PHE A 198 -3.39 -9.64 6.99
C PHE A 198 -4.67 -8.98 7.49
N VAL A 199 -5.74 -9.76 7.62
CA VAL A 199 -7.00 -9.35 8.22
C VAL A 199 -7.16 -10.06 9.55
N TYR A 200 -7.19 -9.33 10.66
CA TYR A 200 -7.20 -9.86 12.02
C TYR A 200 -8.60 -9.89 12.62
N ALA A 201 -9.47 -9.00 12.16
CA ALA A 201 -10.87 -8.93 12.56
C ALA A 201 -11.76 -8.63 11.33
N GLY A 202 -12.97 -9.19 11.31
CA GLY A 202 -13.87 -9.08 10.19
C GLY A 202 -13.52 -10.01 9.01
N ALA A 203 -14.14 -9.77 7.86
CA ALA A 203 -13.86 -10.45 6.60
C ALA A 203 -13.27 -9.46 5.60
N PRO A 204 -12.27 -9.86 4.78
CA PRO A 204 -11.75 -8.99 3.74
C PRO A 204 -12.83 -8.78 2.68
N ALA A 205 -13.19 -7.53 2.45
CA ALA A 205 -14.05 -7.19 1.33
C ALA A 205 -13.32 -7.44 0.00
N ARG A 206 -14.09 -7.81 -1.03
CA ARG A 206 -13.54 -8.24 -2.32
C ARG A 206 -14.16 -7.45 -3.47
N PRO A 207 -13.67 -6.24 -3.76
CA PRO A 207 -14.22 -5.38 -4.80
C PRO A 207 -14.28 -6.05 -6.17
N ALA A 208 -13.29 -6.88 -6.53
CA ALA A 208 -13.28 -7.61 -7.80
C ALA A 208 -14.44 -8.61 -7.92
N ALA A 209 -14.90 -9.22 -6.82
CA ALA A 209 -16.05 -10.13 -6.83
C ALA A 209 -17.38 -9.37 -7.06
N LEU A 210 -17.51 -8.19 -6.45
CA LEU A 210 -18.66 -7.29 -6.69
C LEU A 210 -18.69 -6.84 -8.15
N ASP A 211 -17.53 -6.47 -8.69
CA ASP A 211 -17.37 -6.00 -10.07
C ASP A 211 -17.66 -7.11 -11.09
N ALA A 212 -17.30 -8.36 -10.78
CA ALA A 212 -17.57 -9.50 -11.64
C ALA A 212 -19.07 -9.80 -11.83
N ALA A 213 -19.92 -9.37 -10.89
CA ALA A 213 -21.37 -9.48 -11.00
C ALA A 213 -21.98 -8.49 -12.01
N LEU A 214 -21.23 -7.45 -12.41
CA LEU A 214 -21.67 -6.48 -13.42
C LEU A 214 -21.43 -7.02 -14.84
N PRO A 215 -22.22 -6.55 -15.82
CA PRO A 215 -21.89 -6.74 -17.23
C PRO A 215 -20.45 -6.27 -17.52
N ALA A 216 -19.77 -6.95 -18.42
CA ALA A 216 -18.34 -6.69 -18.67
C ALA A 216 -18.02 -5.23 -19.02
N GLY A 217 -18.94 -4.52 -19.71
CA GLY A 217 -18.74 -3.10 -20.08
C GLY A 217 -18.96 -2.09 -18.92
N ASP A 218 -19.56 -2.53 -17.82
CA ASP A 218 -19.87 -1.68 -16.67
C ASP A 218 -18.91 -1.86 -15.50
N ARG A 219 -17.93 -2.77 -15.65
CA ARG A 219 -16.92 -3.05 -14.63
C ARG A 219 -15.95 -1.89 -14.49
N VAL A 220 -15.58 -1.57 -13.25
CA VAL A 220 -14.77 -0.38 -12.92
C VAL A 220 -13.57 -0.66 -12.01
N VAL A 221 -13.40 -1.88 -11.47
CA VAL A 221 -12.40 -2.18 -10.46
C VAL A 221 -11.06 -2.62 -11.05
N PHE A 222 -10.02 -1.84 -10.81
CA PHE A 222 -8.63 -2.30 -10.88
C PHE A 222 -8.24 -2.88 -9.52
N SER A 223 -8.04 -4.20 -9.43
CA SER A 223 -7.57 -4.87 -8.22
C SER A 223 -6.04 -4.94 -8.24
N VAL A 224 -5.40 -4.30 -7.27
CA VAL A 224 -3.95 -4.18 -7.18
C VAL A 224 -3.43 -4.96 -5.99
N ARG A 225 -2.47 -5.87 -6.23
CA ARG A 225 -1.92 -6.77 -5.22
C ARG A 225 -0.40 -6.85 -5.30
N THR A 226 0.23 -7.42 -4.27
CA THR A 226 1.69 -7.50 -4.20
C THR A 226 2.19 -8.76 -3.51
N PHE A 227 3.36 -9.23 -3.90
CA PHE A 227 4.11 -10.28 -3.19
C PHE A 227 4.95 -9.71 -2.03
N SER A 228 5.10 -8.39 -1.98
CA SER A 228 5.96 -7.71 -1.00
C SER A 228 5.60 -8.07 0.44
N LYS A 229 4.29 -8.28 0.73
CA LYS A 229 3.78 -8.44 2.08
C LYS A 229 3.63 -9.92 2.45
N GLY A 230 2.68 -10.63 1.88
CA GLY A 230 2.41 -12.02 2.21
C GLY A 230 3.64 -12.92 2.09
N PHE A 231 4.42 -12.76 1.02
CA PHE A 231 5.60 -13.59 0.73
C PHE A 231 6.94 -12.97 1.12
N SER A 232 6.96 -11.83 1.83
CA SER A 232 8.20 -11.17 2.27
C SER A 232 9.16 -10.80 1.13
N MET A 233 8.62 -10.45 -0.04
CA MET A 233 9.37 -10.14 -1.26
C MET A 233 9.50 -8.62 -1.47
N THR A 234 9.66 -7.82 -0.40
CA THR A 234 9.69 -6.35 -0.46
C THR A 234 10.73 -5.84 -1.45
N GLY A 235 11.95 -6.36 -1.40
CA GLY A 235 13.07 -6.01 -2.28
C GLY A 235 13.02 -6.61 -3.68
N CYS A 236 12.23 -7.69 -3.90
CA CYS A 236 12.08 -8.33 -5.20
C CYS A 236 11.27 -7.49 -6.20
N ARG A 237 10.47 -6.56 -5.70
CA ARG A 237 9.62 -5.69 -6.52
C ARG A 237 8.68 -6.47 -7.44
N LEU A 238 7.82 -7.31 -6.85
CA LEU A 238 6.81 -8.09 -7.57
C LEU A 238 5.41 -7.78 -7.06
N GLY A 239 4.51 -7.50 -7.97
CA GLY A 239 3.08 -7.29 -7.74
C GLY A 239 2.31 -7.51 -9.03
N TYR A 240 1.03 -7.21 -8.98
CA TYR A 240 0.19 -7.33 -10.16
C TYR A 240 -1.07 -6.49 -10.02
N VAL A 241 -1.71 -6.25 -11.16
CA VAL A 241 -3.02 -5.61 -11.26
C VAL A 241 -3.91 -6.39 -12.23
N ALA A 242 -5.17 -6.56 -11.85
CA ALA A 242 -6.22 -7.03 -12.73
C ALA A 242 -7.03 -5.85 -13.26
N ALA A 243 -7.12 -5.71 -14.58
CA ALA A 243 -7.93 -4.69 -15.22
C ALA A 243 -9.41 -5.11 -15.31
N PRO A 244 -10.38 -4.18 -15.18
CA PRO A 244 -11.81 -4.52 -15.18
C PRO A 244 -12.32 -5.03 -16.53
N THR A 245 -11.78 -4.51 -17.62
CA THR A 245 -12.23 -4.81 -18.99
C THR A 245 -11.06 -5.00 -19.94
N ASP A 246 -11.30 -5.64 -21.08
CA ASP A 246 -10.28 -5.84 -22.12
C ASP A 246 -9.83 -4.50 -22.72
N GLU A 247 -10.71 -3.52 -22.79
CA GLU A 247 -10.33 -2.16 -23.23
C GLU A 247 -9.33 -1.55 -22.26
N ARG A 248 -9.60 -1.60 -20.95
CA ARG A 248 -8.69 -1.08 -19.92
C ARG A 248 -7.38 -1.86 -19.89
N ALA A 249 -7.40 -3.17 -20.12
CA ALA A 249 -6.19 -3.96 -20.25
C ALA A 249 -5.32 -3.49 -21.44
N ARG A 250 -5.94 -3.21 -22.60
CA ARG A 250 -5.19 -2.67 -23.75
C ARG A 250 -4.55 -1.31 -23.48
N LEU A 251 -5.24 -0.42 -22.75
CA LEU A 251 -4.68 0.89 -22.39
C LEU A 251 -3.57 0.76 -21.34
N LEU A 252 -3.76 -0.08 -20.34
CA LEU A 252 -2.75 -0.36 -19.31
C LEU A 252 -1.48 -0.97 -19.93
N ARG A 253 -1.63 -1.87 -20.91
CA ARG A 253 -0.51 -2.44 -21.68
C ARG A 253 0.35 -1.35 -22.31
N ARG A 254 -0.26 -0.35 -22.97
CA ARG A 254 0.48 0.76 -23.60
C ARG A 254 1.29 1.55 -22.56
N VAL A 255 0.71 1.82 -21.40
CA VAL A 255 1.42 2.51 -20.31
C VAL A 255 2.58 1.67 -19.79
N GLN A 256 2.36 0.37 -19.61
CA GLN A 256 3.38 -0.55 -19.12
C GLN A 256 4.54 -0.73 -20.12
N GLU A 257 4.25 -0.88 -21.40
CA GLU A 257 5.26 -0.92 -22.46
C GLU A 257 6.11 0.36 -22.46
N ALA A 258 5.49 1.52 -22.34
CA ALA A 258 6.19 2.81 -22.36
C ALA A 258 7.03 3.09 -21.10
N THR A 259 6.66 2.52 -19.94
CA THR A 259 7.29 2.83 -18.66
C THR A 259 8.21 1.74 -18.12
N LEU A 260 8.01 0.49 -18.55
CA LEU A 260 8.69 -0.68 -17.99
C LEU A 260 9.29 -1.60 -19.07
N ILE A 261 8.69 -1.66 -20.27
CA ILE A 261 8.91 -2.67 -21.32
C ILE A 261 8.38 -4.04 -20.87
N ALA A 262 9.01 -4.68 -19.87
CA ALA A 262 8.59 -5.95 -19.27
C ALA A 262 9.04 -6.05 -17.81
N PRO A 263 8.32 -6.78 -16.96
CA PRO A 263 8.76 -7.05 -15.57
C PRO A 263 9.97 -7.99 -15.56
N SER A 264 10.76 -7.93 -14.46
CA SER A 264 11.95 -8.74 -14.28
C SER A 264 11.66 -10.24 -14.40
N THR A 265 12.22 -10.91 -15.38
CA THR A 265 11.96 -12.34 -15.68
C THR A 265 12.34 -13.25 -14.52
N PRO A 266 13.55 -13.18 -13.90
CA PRO A 266 13.89 -14.04 -12.78
C PRO A 266 12.97 -13.87 -11.58
N VAL A 267 12.49 -12.65 -11.34
CA VAL A 267 11.56 -12.35 -10.23
C VAL A 267 10.18 -12.98 -10.47
N GLN A 268 9.74 -13.09 -11.72
CA GLN A 268 8.49 -13.73 -12.06
C GLN A 268 8.52 -15.26 -11.78
N TYR A 269 9.64 -15.93 -12.03
CA TYR A 269 9.83 -17.33 -11.64
C TYR A 269 9.85 -17.51 -10.13
N ALA A 270 10.42 -16.57 -9.38
CA ALA A 270 10.30 -16.52 -7.92
C ALA A 270 8.84 -16.36 -7.48
N GLY A 271 8.05 -15.55 -8.20
CA GLY A 271 6.61 -15.39 -7.97
C GLY A 271 5.82 -16.68 -8.15
N LEU A 272 6.10 -17.46 -9.19
CA LEU A 272 5.51 -18.78 -9.39
C LEU A 272 5.81 -19.73 -8.21
N ALA A 273 7.06 -19.76 -7.74
CA ALA A 273 7.45 -20.54 -6.58
C ALA A 273 6.75 -20.05 -5.29
N ALA A 274 6.57 -18.74 -5.13
CA ALA A 274 5.85 -18.18 -4.00
C ALA A 274 4.39 -18.66 -3.97
N LEU A 275 3.69 -18.63 -5.11
CA LEU A 275 2.33 -19.14 -5.23
C LEU A 275 2.25 -20.64 -4.95
N ALA A 276 3.26 -21.41 -5.35
CA ALA A 276 3.36 -22.85 -5.09
C ALA A 276 3.66 -23.20 -3.62
N CYS A 277 4.25 -22.29 -2.82
CA CYS A 277 4.44 -22.49 -1.38
C CYS A 277 3.11 -22.57 -0.63
N GLY A 278 2.02 -22.08 -1.23
CA GLY A 278 0.67 -22.19 -0.71
C GLY A 278 0.41 -21.37 0.55
N ASP A 279 -0.73 -21.71 1.19
CA ASP A 279 -1.29 -20.90 2.28
C ASP A 279 -0.55 -21.07 3.62
N ALA A 280 0.29 -22.11 3.78
CA ALA A 280 0.99 -22.37 5.05
C ALA A 280 1.94 -21.23 5.44
N HIS A 281 2.70 -20.69 4.47
CA HIS A 281 3.58 -19.54 4.72
C HIS A 281 2.76 -18.28 5.07
N LEU A 282 1.70 -18.00 4.31
CA LEU A 282 0.81 -16.86 4.56
C LEU A 282 0.16 -16.95 5.93
N ALA A 283 -0.34 -18.14 6.32
CA ALA A 283 -0.94 -18.37 7.63
C ALA A 283 0.06 -18.16 8.77
N ALA A 284 1.29 -18.66 8.63
CA ALA A 284 2.34 -18.48 9.64
C ALA A 284 2.73 -16.98 9.77
N HIS A 285 2.88 -16.28 8.65
CA HIS A 285 3.20 -14.86 8.62
C HIS A 285 2.06 -14.02 9.24
N HIS A 286 0.82 -14.29 8.84
CA HIS A 286 -0.37 -13.67 9.43
C HIS A 286 -0.42 -13.87 10.95
N ALA A 287 -0.26 -15.12 11.43
CA ALA A 287 -0.29 -15.44 12.86
C ALA A 287 0.81 -14.68 13.64
N TYR A 288 2.01 -14.57 13.06
CA TYR A 288 3.13 -13.85 13.67
C TYR A 288 2.81 -12.36 13.86
N VAL A 289 2.36 -11.69 12.80
CA VAL A 289 2.06 -10.25 12.85
C VAL A 289 0.84 -9.98 13.75
N ARG A 290 -0.19 -10.84 13.68
CA ARG A 290 -1.35 -10.75 14.57
C ARG A 290 -0.94 -10.81 16.04
N ALA A 291 -0.09 -11.76 16.42
CA ALA A 291 0.38 -11.87 17.80
C ALA A 291 1.18 -10.65 18.26
N THR A 292 2.01 -10.07 17.40
CA THR A 292 2.72 -8.81 17.67
C THR A 292 1.73 -7.65 17.83
N ARG A 293 0.75 -7.55 16.92
CA ARG A 293 -0.30 -6.53 16.98
C ARG A 293 -1.10 -6.60 18.28
N ASP A 294 -1.52 -7.80 18.71
CA ASP A 294 -2.32 -7.96 19.93
C ASP A 294 -1.58 -7.47 21.17
N GLU A 295 -0.27 -7.71 21.24
CA GLU A 295 0.55 -7.20 22.33
C GLU A 295 0.79 -5.69 22.25
N VAL A 296 1.01 -5.14 21.06
CA VAL A 296 1.13 -3.67 20.87
C VAL A 296 -0.18 -2.98 21.26
N VAL A 297 -1.33 -3.53 20.89
CA VAL A 297 -2.65 -3.00 21.32
C VAL A 297 -2.79 -3.03 22.83
N ARG A 298 -2.37 -4.09 23.50
CA ARG A 298 -2.39 -4.19 24.95
C ARG A 298 -1.50 -3.15 25.64
N LEU A 299 -0.32 -2.86 25.08
CA LEU A 299 0.66 -1.93 25.65
C LEU A 299 0.32 -0.47 25.35
N ALA A 300 0.03 -0.15 24.10
CA ALA A 300 -0.11 1.22 23.59
C ALA A 300 -1.54 1.58 23.20
N GLY A 301 -2.54 0.80 23.63
CA GLY A 301 -3.95 1.02 23.26
C GLY A 301 -4.45 2.45 23.40
N PRO A 302 -4.18 3.14 24.52
CA PRO A 302 -4.60 4.55 24.71
C PRO A 302 -4.00 5.54 23.70
N LEU A 303 -2.85 5.21 23.10
CA LEU A 303 -2.21 6.04 22.07
C LEU A 303 -2.63 5.67 20.65
N LEU A 304 -3.36 4.57 20.46
CA LEU A 304 -3.81 4.18 19.14
C LEU A 304 -4.99 5.04 18.69
N ARG A 305 -4.88 5.64 17.50
CA ARG A 305 -6.01 6.35 16.89
C ARG A 305 -7.19 5.42 16.61
N SER A 306 -6.90 4.18 16.28
CA SER A 306 -7.83 3.06 16.15
C SER A 306 -7.09 1.75 16.35
N VAL A 307 -7.80 0.72 16.83
CA VAL A 307 -7.24 -0.63 16.89
C VAL A 307 -7.09 -1.14 15.44
N PRO A 308 -5.88 -1.55 15.02
CA PRO A 308 -5.70 -2.04 13.65
C PRO A 308 -6.36 -3.41 13.47
N ASP A 309 -7.34 -3.50 12.57
CA ASP A 309 -8.05 -4.73 12.22
C ASP A 309 -7.31 -5.55 11.14
N GLY A 310 -6.28 -4.97 10.54
CA GLY A 310 -5.45 -5.62 9.52
C GLY A 310 -4.16 -4.87 9.23
N GLY A 311 -3.43 -5.34 8.23
CA GLY A 311 -2.20 -4.72 7.76
C GLY A 311 -1.00 -4.90 8.70
N TRP A 312 0.02 -4.07 8.50
CA TRP A 312 1.29 -4.15 9.21
C TRP A 312 1.58 -2.94 10.09
N TYR A 313 0.61 -2.04 10.27
CA TYR A 313 0.84 -0.76 10.93
C TYR A 313 -0.19 -0.46 12.00
N ALA A 314 0.23 0.36 12.94
CA ALA A 314 -0.63 1.05 13.87
C ALA A 314 -0.39 2.56 13.77
N LEU A 315 -1.47 3.34 13.71
CA LEU A 315 -1.44 4.80 13.71
C LEU A 315 -1.63 5.28 15.14
N LEU A 316 -0.65 6.04 15.62
CA LEU A 316 -0.65 6.64 16.95
C LEU A 316 -1.24 8.05 16.88
N ASP A 317 -2.02 8.42 17.88
CA ASP A 317 -2.42 9.78 18.18
C ASP A 317 -1.59 10.29 19.34
N LEU A 318 -0.66 11.18 19.04
CA LEU A 318 0.27 11.81 19.98
C LEU A 318 -0.09 13.27 20.23
N SER A 319 -1.29 13.72 19.83
CA SER A 319 -1.72 15.14 19.93
C SER A 319 -1.74 15.66 21.36
N ALA A 320 -1.89 14.79 22.36
CA ALA A 320 -1.76 15.15 23.78
C ALA A 320 -0.31 15.42 24.22
N HIS A 321 0.69 14.95 23.44
CA HIS A 321 2.10 15.06 23.80
C HIS A 321 2.89 16.00 22.89
N THR A 322 2.38 16.30 21.68
CA THR A 322 3.08 17.17 20.72
C THR A 322 2.14 17.83 19.71
N ALA A 323 2.52 19.03 19.26
CA ALA A 323 2.00 19.70 18.09
C ALA A 323 2.97 19.57 16.87
N ASP A 324 4.06 18.81 17.01
CA ASP A 324 5.05 18.57 15.96
C ASP A 324 5.63 17.14 16.04
N SER A 325 4.96 16.20 15.37
CA SER A 325 5.40 14.80 15.34
C SER A 325 6.74 14.61 14.64
N ASP A 326 7.16 15.50 13.75
CA ASP A 326 8.48 15.42 13.11
C ASP A 326 9.60 15.69 14.13
N ALA A 327 9.42 16.69 14.99
CA ALA A 327 10.34 17.00 16.09
C ALA A 327 10.34 15.86 17.12
N LEU A 328 9.16 15.43 17.58
CA LEU A 328 9.04 14.35 18.56
C LEU A 328 9.66 13.04 18.08
N CYS A 329 9.45 12.64 16.82
CA CYS A 329 10.05 11.42 16.25
C CYS A 329 11.58 11.50 16.19
N ARG A 330 12.15 12.68 15.92
CA ARG A 330 13.62 12.90 15.97
C ARG A 330 14.13 12.78 17.41
N GLU A 331 13.48 13.43 18.37
CA GLU A 331 13.86 13.37 19.77
C GLU A 331 13.75 11.95 20.35
N LEU A 332 12.69 11.20 20.01
CA LEU A 332 12.54 9.79 20.36
C LEU A 332 13.68 8.95 19.81
N LEU A 333 14.06 9.17 18.55
CA LEU A 333 15.21 8.52 17.93
C LEU A 333 16.49 8.88 18.65
N ASP A 334 16.67 10.15 19.02
CA ASP A 334 17.89 10.67 19.65
C ASP A 334 18.07 10.17 21.08
N SER A 335 17.02 10.16 21.88
CA SER A 335 17.07 9.88 23.32
C SER A 335 16.81 8.42 23.67
N ALA A 336 15.96 7.72 22.88
CA ALA A 336 15.55 6.35 23.17
C ALA A 336 15.99 5.32 22.13
N GLY A 337 16.59 5.75 21.00
CA GLY A 337 17.03 4.87 19.94
C GLY A 337 15.87 4.20 19.17
N VAL A 338 14.69 4.79 19.17
CA VAL A 338 13.49 4.25 18.51
C VAL A 338 13.05 5.18 17.40
N ALA A 339 12.84 4.64 16.21
CA ALA A 339 12.32 5.38 15.06
C ALA A 339 10.89 4.97 14.74
N VAL A 340 9.96 5.92 14.75
CA VAL A 340 8.60 5.81 14.21
C VAL A 340 8.42 6.81 13.05
N ALA A 341 7.43 6.62 12.21
CA ALA A 341 7.21 7.52 11.06
C ALA A 341 6.31 8.70 11.46
N PRO A 342 6.75 9.96 11.24
CA PRO A 342 5.93 11.15 11.50
C PRO A 342 4.65 11.17 10.67
N GLY A 343 3.58 11.75 11.23
CA GLY A 343 2.23 11.62 10.71
C GLY A 343 1.85 12.55 9.56
N ARG A 344 2.56 13.67 9.36
CA ARG A 344 2.19 14.71 8.37
C ARG A 344 1.99 14.18 6.96
N GLY A 345 2.76 13.17 6.56
CA GLY A 345 2.66 12.59 5.23
C GLY A 345 1.47 11.65 5.01
N PHE A 346 0.77 11.24 6.08
CA PHE A 346 -0.34 10.29 6.01
C PHE A 346 -1.72 10.96 5.95
N VAL A 347 -1.76 12.27 5.91
CA VAL A 347 -2.98 13.09 5.81
C VAL A 347 -2.81 14.15 4.71
N PRO A 348 -3.89 14.83 4.28
CA PRO A 348 -3.79 15.89 3.28
C PRO A 348 -2.78 16.98 3.67
N PRO A 349 -2.09 17.59 2.71
CA PRO A 349 -1.20 18.71 2.99
C PRO A 349 -1.93 19.84 3.73
N GLY A 350 -1.38 20.26 4.87
CA GLY A 350 -1.98 21.29 5.72
C GLY A 350 -3.05 20.80 6.69
N ASP A 351 -3.35 19.52 6.72
CA ASP A 351 -4.30 18.94 7.68
C ASP A 351 -3.77 19.09 9.12
N PRO A 352 -4.53 19.72 10.05
CA PRO A 352 -4.08 19.98 11.41
C PRO A 352 -3.88 18.72 12.27
N ARG A 353 -4.41 17.59 11.82
CA ARG A 353 -4.22 16.30 12.52
C ARG A 353 -2.80 15.75 12.36
N GLY A 354 -2.18 15.97 11.18
CA GLY A 354 -0.89 15.40 10.83
C GLY A 354 0.23 15.61 11.86
N PRO A 355 0.40 16.82 12.42
CA PRO A 355 1.39 17.10 13.45
C PRO A 355 1.25 16.29 14.74
N GLY A 356 0.06 15.79 15.05
CA GLY A 356 -0.20 14.95 16.23
C GLY A 356 -0.15 13.44 15.96
N LEU A 357 0.13 13.01 14.72
CA LEU A 357 0.11 11.58 14.37
C LEU A 357 1.52 11.02 14.20
N ALA A 358 1.66 9.70 14.46
CA ALA A 358 2.82 8.92 14.06
C ALA A 358 2.41 7.49 13.70
N ARG A 359 3.21 6.80 12.87
CA ARG A 359 2.95 5.41 12.48
C ARG A 359 4.09 4.51 12.94
N LEU A 360 3.75 3.35 13.52
CA LEU A 360 4.69 2.27 13.79
C LEU A 360 4.35 1.00 13.01
N THR A 361 5.37 0.16 12.77
CA THR A 361 5.19 -1.15 12.13
C THR A 361 4.97 -2.25 13.15
N LEU A 362 4.20 -3.27 12.75
CA LEU A 362 3.85 -4.46 13.53
C LEU A 362 4.55 -5.73 13.01
N CYS A 363 5.24 -5.64 11.87
CA CYS A 363 5.76 -6.79 11.14
C CYS A 363 7.24 -7.10 11.40
N TRP A 364 7.90 -6.31 12.24
CA TRP A 364 9.30 -6.51 12.64
C TRP A 364 9.44 -7.64 13.67
N GLU A 365 10.66 -7.90 14.16
CA GLU A 365 10.87 -8.85 15.24
C GLU A 365 10.04 -8.47 16.47
N ARG A 366 9.26 -9.43 17.00
CA ARG A 366 8.25 -9.15 18.06
C ARG A 366 8.88 -8.51 19.28
N GLU A 367 9.90 -9.13 19.86
CA GLU A 367 10.53 -8.63 21.09
C GLU A 367 11.14 -7.25 20.89
N VAL A 368 11.78 -7.02 19.75
CA VAL A 368 12.33 -5.71 19.37
C VAL A 368 11.21 -4.67 19.19
N THR A 369 10.10 -5.07 18.57
CA THR A 369 8.91 -4.19 18.40
C THR A 369 8.33 -3.79 19.75
N LEU A 370 8.15 -4.76 20.65
CA LEU A 370 7.59 -4.50 21.98
C LEU A 370 8.54 -3.65 22.85
N GLU A 371 9.84 -3.88 22.77
CA GLU A 371 10.84 -3.04 23.43
C GLU A 371 10.78 -1.60 22.89
N GLY A 372 10.68 -1.42 21.58
CA GLY A 372 10.51 -0.09 20.99
C GLY A 372 9.25 0.62 21.49
N VAL A 373 8.14 -0.11 21.62
CA VAL A 373 6.89 0.44 22.19
C VAL A 373 7.07 0.81 23.66
N ARG A 374 7.73 -0.02 24.49
CA ARG A 374 8.01 0.31 25.89
C ARG A 374 8.86 1.58 26.01
N ARG A 375 9.90 1.72 25.19
CA ARG A 375 10.75 2.92 25.18
C ARG A 375 9.97 4.16 24.73
N LEU A 376 9.10 4.04 23.74
CA LEU A 376 8.20 5.12 23.33
C LEU A 376 7.32 5.57 24.50
N LEU A 377 6.66 4.62 25.19
CA LEU A 377 5.81 4.92 26.35
C LEU A 377 6.60 5.58 27.49
N ALA A 378 7.80 5.07 27.79
CA ALA A 378 8.67 5.66 28.82
C ALA A 378 9.17 7.06 28.43
N PHE A 379 9.38 7.32 27.13
CA PHE A 379 9.73 8.64 26.63
C PHE A 379 8.59 9.64 26.79
N LEU A 380 7.36 9.25 26.41
CA LEU A 380 6.17 10.11 26.54
C LEU A 380 5.83 10.41 28.00
N GLY A 381 5.95 9.42 28.92
CA GLY A 381 5.69 9.62 30.36
C GLY A 381 6.71 10.50 31.07
N ARG A 382 7.86 10.82 30.47
CA ARG A 382 8.81 11.81 31.02
C ARG A 382 8.38 13.25 30.74
N GLY A 383 7.58 13.46 29.68
CA GLY A 383 7.03 14.77 29.34
C GLY A 383 5.92 15.26 30.28
N ASP A 384 5.23 14.32 30.96
CA ASP A 384 4.13 14.64 31.88
C ASP A 384 4.60 14.95 33.31
N ALA A 385 5.92 14.84 33.58
CA ALA A 385 6.53 15.03 34.91
C ALA A 385 7.30 16.37 35.08
N GLY A 386 7.16 17.30 34.11
CA GLY A 386 7.88 18.58 34.07
C GLY A 386 6.92 19.81 34.23
#